data_4c08bbd8ad3401ef7a98d1cb4fe74dde
#
_entry.id   4c08bbd8ad3401ef7a98d1cb4fe74dde
#
_cell.length_a   1.000
_cell.length_b   1.000
_cell.length_c   1.000
_cell.angle_alpha   90.00
_cell.angle_beta   90.00
_cell.angle_gamma   90.00
#
_symmetry.space_group_name_H-M   'P 1'
#
loop_
_entity.id
_entity.type
_entity.pdbx_description
1 polymer ?
#
loop_
_entity_poly.entity_id
_entity_poly.type
_entity_poly.pdbx_seq_one_letter_code
_entity_poly.pdbx_strand_id
1 'polypeptide(L)'
;FDLVRDHDLECEAEQSGWIQPAHSPGRFKAISEKRYRQWEKHGADVELLDKADLESRIGTNFFFGGFGNKTGGHVNPLALTRELARAAAENGAVIYERSPAMSYTEEGDGWRVTTPAGNIRSRALVVATNAYTGEAAPALAPRLARSVMPITSWQLATAPLSDNVRSTVVPDRQAISDTHGDLHFFRYDARNRLITG
;
A
#
# COMPACT_ATOMS: atom_id res chain seq x y z
N PHE A 1 4.14 9.29 -5.43
CA PHE A 1 5.49 9.37 -6.00
C PHE A 1 6.10 10.77 -5.86
N ASP A 2 5.31 11.86 -5.82
CA ASP A 2 5.85 13.22 -5.62
C ASP A 2 6.62 13.30 -4.30
N LEU A 3 6.04 12.85 -3.20
CA LEU A 3 6.71 12.81 -1.89
C LEU A 3 8.05 12.03 -1.93
N VAL A 4 8.10 10.93 -2.70
CA VAL A 4 9.35 10.16 -2.88
C VAL A 4 10.40 11.00 -3.56
N ARG A 5 10.03 11.75 -4.60
CA ARG A 5 10.94 12.64 -5.33
C ARG A 5 11.34 13.87 -4.51
N ASP A 6 10.36 14.51 -3.87
CA ASP A 6 10.56 15.76 -3.13
C ASP A 6 11.47 15.61 -1.91
N HIS A 7 11.48 14.42 -1.31
CA HIS A 7 12.29 14.10 -0.11
C HIS A 7 13.39 13.07 -0.37
N ASP A 8 13.64 12.71 -1.63
CA ASP A 8 14.66 11.73 -2.02
C ASP A 8 14.58 10.44 -1.19
N LEU A 9 13.38 9.83 -1.17
CA LEU A 9 13.13 8.64 -0.36
C LEU A 9 13.64 7.38 -1.07
N GLU A 10 14.63 6.70 -0.50
CA GLU A 10 15.20 5.46 -1.00
C GLU A 10 14.32 4.24 -0.69
N CYS A 11 13.20 4.10 -1.41
CA CYS A 11 12.20 3.08 -1.12
C CYS A 11 11.90 2.13 -2.30
N GLU A 12 12.84 1.99 -3.23
CA GLU A 12 12.67 1.14 -4.42
C GLU A 12 11.37 1.48 -5.17
N ALA A 13 11.04 2.77 -5.25
CA ALA A 13 9.82 3.24 -5.88
C ALA A 13 9.89 3.08 -7.40
N GLU A 14 8.89 2.42 -7.97
CA GLU A 14 8.78 2.20 -9.41
C GLU A 14 7.38 2.60 -9.87
N GLN A 15 7.30 3.71 -10.61
CA GLN A 15 6.04 4.24 -11.15
C GLN A 15 5.77 3.66 -12.53
N SER A 16 5.65 2.34 -12.61
CA SER A 16 5.47 1.56 -13.85
C SER A 16 4.00 1.31 -14.21
N GLY A 17 3.08 1.84 -13.43
CA GLY A 17 1.66 1.60 -13.58
C GLY A 17 1.12 0.52 -12.63
N TRP A 18 -0.21 0.45 -12.56
CA TRP A 18 -0.93 -0.57 -11.82
C TRP A 18 -2.09 -1.11 -12.67
N ILE A 19 -2.23 -2.42 -12.71
CA ILE A 19 -3.29 -3.10 -13.45
C ILE A 19 -4.15 -3.90 -12.47
N GLN A 20 -5.47 -3.78 -12.64
CA GLN A 20 -6.44 -4.63 -11.97
C GLN A 20 -7.14 -5.54 -12.97
N PRO A 21 -6.66 -6.77 -13.16
CA PRO A 21 -7.28 -7.72 -14.05
C PRO A 21 -8.55 -8.33 -13.44
N ALA A 22 -9.55 -8.56 -14.28
CA ALA A 22 -10.82 -9.16 -13.89
C ALA A 22 -10.79 -10.67 -14.11
N HIS A 23 -11.04 -11.44 -13.05
CA HIS A 23 -11.04 -12.91 -13.09
C HIS A 23 -12.31 -13.51 -13.69
N SER A 24 -13.29 -12.69 -14.04
CA SER A 24 -14.52 -13.14 -14.72
C SER A 24 -15.14 -12.03 -15.57
N PRO A 25 -15.96 -12.36 -16.58
CA PRO A 25 -16.66 -11.36 -17.40
C PRO A 25 -17.57 -10.45 -16.57
N GLY A 26 -18.24 -11.00 -15.55
CA GLY A 26 -19.08 -10.22 -14.63
C GLY A 26 -18.27 -9.20 -13.84
N ARG A 27 -17.07 -9.55 -13.39
CA ARG A 27 -16.17 -8.63 -12.68
C ARG A 27 -15.58 -7.57 -13.61
N PHE A 28 -15.27 -7.92 -14.85
CA PHE A 28 -14.84 -6.93 -15.84
C PHE A 28 -15.88 -5.83 -16.01
N LYS A 29 -17.13 -6.18 -16.24
CA LYS A 29 -18.24 -5.22 -16.38
C LYS A 29 -18.53 -4.45 -15.08
N ALA A 30 -18.60 -5.14 -13.95
CA ALA A 30 -19.01 -4.55 -12.69
C ALA A 30 -17.92 -3.68 -12.01
N ILE A 31 -16.65 -4.00 -12.20
CA ILE A 31 -15.52 -3.34 -11.55
C ILE A 31 -14.70 -2.54 -12.55
N SER A 32 -14.11 -3.20 -13.57
CA SER A 32 -13.15 -2.54 -14.45
C SER A 32 -13.79 -1.42 -15.26
N GLU A 33 -14.89 -1.67 -15.97
CA GLU A 33 -15.59 -0.63 -16.74
C GLU A 33 -16.13 0.50 -15.86
N LYS A 34 -16.67 0.17 -14.66
CA LYS A 34 -17.21 1.16 -13.76
C LYS A 34 -16.10 2.05 -13.19
N ARG A 35 -14.98 1.43 -12.78
CA ARG A 35 -13.82 2.14 -12.23
C ARG A 35 -13.18 3.03 -13.30
N TYR A 36 -12.99 2.52 -14.50
CA TYR A 36 -12.50 3.28 -15.63
C TYR A 36 -13.31 4.56 -15.83
N ARG A 37 -14.64 4.47 -15.99
CA ARG A 37 -15.51 5.63 -16.19
C ARG A 37 -15.48 6.63 -15.04
N GLN A 38 -15.36 6.14 -13.79
CA GLN A 38 -15.30 7.01 -12.62
C GLN A 38 -13.99 7.80 -12.58
N TRP A 39 -12.88 7.14 -12.83
CA TRP A 39 -11.56 7.75 -12.74
C TRP A 39 -11.27 8.66 -13.95
N GLU A 40 -11.65 8.23 -15.14
CA GLU A 40 -11.58 9.05 -16.37
C GLU A 40 -12.34 10.37 -16.21
N LYS A 41 -13.54 10.32 -15.64
CA LYS A 41 -14.34 11.52 -15.35
C LYS A 41 -13.63 12.52 -14.44
N HIS A 42 -12.74 12.06 -13.59
CA HIS A 42 -11.93 12.91 -12.71
C HIS A 42 -10.55 13.25 -13.29
N GLY A 43 -10.32 12.99 -14.57
CA GLY A 43 -9.09 13.33 -15.27
C GLY A 43 -7.89 12.44 -14.94
N ALA A 44 -8.12 11.26 -14.36
CA ALA A 44 -7.04 10.31 -14.11
C ALA A 44 -6.54 9.66 -15.41
N ASP A 45 -5.24 9.44 -15.53
CA ASP A 45 -4.63 8.74 -16.67
C ASP A 45 -4.82 7.23 -16.50
N VAL A 46 -5.95 6.75 -17.01
CA VAL A 46 -6.42 5.38 -16.88
C VAL A 46 -6.75 4.78 -18.23
N GLU A 47 -6.78 3.45 -18.28
CA GLU A 47 -7.10 2.69 -19.47
C GLU A 47 -8.02 1.50 -19.15
N LEU A 48 -8.86 1.14 -20.12
CA LEU A 48 -9.63 -0.09 -20.08
C LEU A 48 -8.92 -1.10 -21.00
N LEU A 49 -8.51 -2.21 -20.42
CA LEU A 49 -7.73 -3.25 -21.08
C LEU A 49 -8.64 -4.42 -21.46
N ASP A 50 -8.61 -4.83 -22.69
CA ASP A 50 -9.28 -6.05 -23.13
C ASP A 50 -8.47 -7.30 -22.75
N LYS A 51 -8.95 -8.47 -23.15
CA LYS A 51 -8.29 -9.75 -22.84
C LYS A 51 -6.92 -9.88 -23.51
N ALA A 52 -6.78 -9.43 -24.76
CA ALA A 52 -5.54 -9.53 -25.51
C ALA A 52 -4.48 -8.56 -24.96
N ASP A 53 -4.89 -7.36 -24.59
CA ASP A 53 -4.04 -6.39 -23.90
C ASP A 53 -3.45 -6.98 -22.62
N LEU A 54 -4.31 -7.62 -21.79
CA LEU A 54 -3.86 -8.24 -20.56
C LEU A 54 -2.92 -9.42 -20.77
N GLU A 55 -3.21 -10.27 -21.76
CA GLU A 55 -2.35 -11.39 -22.09
C GLU A 55 -0.93 -10.92 -22.44
N SER A 56 -0.81 -9.84 -23.20
CA SER A 56 0.49 -9.28 -23.57
C SER A 56 1.22 -8.63 -22.38
N ARG A 57 0.50 -8.01 -21.44
CA ARG A 57 1.09 -7.26 -20.31
C ARG A 57 1.34 -8.12 -19.08
N ILE A 58 0.57 -9.18 -18.86
CA ILE A 58 0.71 -10.03 -17.66
C ILE A 58 1.38 -11.36 -17.99
N GLY A 59 1.26 -11.84 -19.23
CA GLY A 59 1.80 -13.12 -19.68
C GLY A 59 0.88 -14.31 -19.40
N THR A 60 -0.43 -14.07 -19.27
CA THR A 60 -1.44 -15.12 -19.08
C THR A 60 -2.77 -14.77 -19.71
N ASN A 61 -3.45 -15.77 -20.26
CA ASN A 61 -4.79 -15.64 -20.85
C ASN A 61 -5.94 -15.92 -19.86
N PHE A 62 -5.64 -16.03 -18.59
CA PHE A 62 -6.60 -16.36 -17.53
C PHE A 62 -7.66 -15.27 -17.33
N PHE A 63 -7.29 -14.01 -17.48
CA PHE A 63 -8.17 -12.87 -17.19
C PHE A 63 -9.07 -12.48 -18.38
N PHE A 64 -10.15 -11.76 -18.09
CA PHE A 64 -11.19 -11.40 -19.06
C PHE A 64 -11.16 -9.92 -19.51
N GLY A 65 -10.15 -9.19 -19.11
CA GLY A 65 -9.96 -7.76 -19.29
C GLY A 65 -9.63 -7.10 -17.97
N GLY A 66 -9.41 -5.80 -17.96
CA GLY A 66 -8.97 -5.13 -16.74
C GLY A 66 -9.05 -3.61 -16.81
N PHE A 67 -8.63 -3.01 -15.72
CA PHE A 67 -8.47 -1.57 -15.54
C PHE A 67 -7.00 -1.28 -15.26
N GLY A 68 -6.44 -0.32 -15.99
CA GLY A 68 -5.08 0.16 -15.78
C GLY A 68 -5.05 1.60 -15.29
N ASN A 69 -4.14 1.89 -14.36
CA ASN A 69 -3.79 3.24 -13.94
C ASN A 69 -2.31 3.47 -14.23
N LYS A 70 -2.01 4.34 -15.18
CA LYS A 70 -0.64 4.58 -15.66
C LYS A 70 0.23 5.36 -14.68
N THR A 71 -0.38 6.12 -13.78
CA THR A 71 0.33 6.87 -12.72
C THR A 71 0.56 6.06 -11.45
N GLY A 72 0.03 4.83 -11.40
CA GLY A 72 0.25 3.86 -10.34
C GLY A 72 1.66 3.29 -10.33
N GLY A 73 1.92 2.38 -9.41
CA GLY A 73 3.21 1.71 -9.28
C GLY A 73 3.35 1.00 -7.95
N HIS A 74 4.57 0.75 -7.55
CA HIS A 74 4.87 0.08 -6.29
C HIS A 74 6.12 0.63 -5.59
N VAL A 75 6.24 0.28 -4.32
CA VAL A 75 7.38 0.64 -3.47
C VAL A 75 7.76 -0.55 -2.59
N ASN A 76 8.93 -0.49 -1.97
CA ASN A 76 9.25 -1.34 -0.82
C ASN A 76 8.62 -0.70 0.43
N PRO A 77 7.59 -1.30 1.05
CA PRO A 77 6.83 -0.64 2.11
C PRO A 77 7.64 -0.43 3.39
N LEU A 78 8.58 -1.32 3.71
CA LEU A 78 9.45 -1.16 4.87
C LEU A 78 10.47 -0.03 4.63
N ALA A 79 11.07 0.02 3.46
CA ALA A 79 11.99 1.10 3.10
C ALA A 79 11.24 2.45 3.10
N LEU A 80 10.06 2.53 2.48
CA LEU A 80 9.23 3.74 2.51
C LEU A 80 8.95 4.21 3.94
N THR A 81 8.57 3.30 4.84
CA THR A 81 8.27 3.66 6.23
C THR A 81 9.51 4.23 6.94
N ARG A 82 10.67 3.63 6.74
CA ARG A 82 11.94 4.11 7.32
C ARG A 82 12.34 5.47 6.77
N GLU A 83 12.21 5.65 5.47
CA GLU A 83 12.54 6.88 4.79
C GLU A 83 11.59 8.03 5.16
N LEU A 84 10.29 7.74 5.33
CA LEU A 84 9.33 8.71 5.87
C LEU A 84 9.69 9.14 7.31
N ALA A 85 10.16 8.22 8.14
CA ALA A 85 10.63 8.55 9.48
C ALA A 85 11.90 9.42 9.43
N ARG A 86 12.86 9.11 8.55
CA ARG A 86 14.04 9.96 8.30
C ARG A 86 13.63 11.37 7.89
N ALA A 87 12.82 11.48 6.84
CA ALA A 87 12.36 12.77 6.33
C ALA A 87 11.58 13.57 7.38
N ALA A 88 10.74 12.91 8.17
CA ALA A 88 10.02 13.56 9.27
C ALA A 88 10.98 14.14 10.32
N ALA A 89 12.00 13.38 10.71
CA ALA A 89 13.02 13.84 11.67
C ALA A 89 13.83 15.02 11.13
N GLU A 90 14.20 15.00 9.86
CA GLU A 90 14.89 16.11 9.18
C GLU A 90 14.02 17.39 9.13
N ASN A 91 12.70 17.23 9.12
CA ASN A 91 11.74 18.32 9.21
C ASN A 91 11.32 18.68 10.66
N GLY A 92 12.08 18.22 11.65
CA GLY A 92 11.93 18.62 13.05
C GLY A 92 10.97 17.76 13.87
N ALA A 93 10.47 16.63 13.35
CA ALA A 93 9.72 15.69 14.16
C ALA A 93 10.63 14.94 15.12
N VAL A 94 10.17 14.73 16.36
CA VAL A 94 10.88 13.92 17.35
C VAL A 94 10.21 12.56 17.44
N ILE A 95 10.94 11.50 17.12
CA ILE A 95 10.44 10.12 17.12
C ILE A 95 10.98 9.40 18.35
N TYR A 96 10.08 8.91 19.19
CA TYR A 96 10.40 8.11 20.38
C TYR A 96 10.11 6.64 20.11
N GLU A 97 11.15 5.88 19.81
CA GLU A 97 11.06 4.43 19.72
C GLU A 97 10.99 3.78 21.11
N ARG A 98 10.48 2.56 21.18
CA ARG A 98 10.34 1.78 22.44
C ARG A 98 9.63 2.54 23.56
N SER A 99 8.76 3.44 23.17
CA SER A 99 8.03 4.33 24.06
C SER A 99 6.51 4.15 23.90
N PRO A 100 5.95 3.02 24.33
CA PRO A 100 4.53 2.74 24.14
C PRO A 100 3.70 3.78 24.88
N ALA A 101 2.68 4.33 24.20
CA ALA A 101 1.68 5.17 24.83
C ALA A 101 0.76 4.29 25.69
N MET A 102 0.79 4.50 27.00
CA MET A 102 0.00 3.72 27.98
C MET A 102 -1.40 4.27 28.17
N SER A 103 -1.53 5.60 28.13
CA SER A 103 -2.81 6.32 28.25
C SER A 103 -2.69 7.71 27.66
N TYR A 104 -3.84 8.31 27.40
CA TYR A 104 -3.92 9.73 27.10
C TYR A 104 -5.15 10.36 27.80
N THR A 105 -5.02 11.62 28.16
CA THR A 105 -6.09 12.39 28.81
C THR A 105 -6.09 13.82 28.26
N GLU A 106 -7.27 14.42 28.19
CA GLU A 106 -7.38 15.86 27.98
C GLU A 106 -6.81 16.61 29.19
N GLU A 107 -6.03 17.66 28.94
CA GLU A 107 -5.43 18.50 29.97
C GLU A 107 -5.40 19.95 29.50
N GLY A 108 -6.27 20.77 30.05
CA GLY A 108 -6.46 22.15 29.60
C GLY A 108 -7.02 22.21 28.20
N ASP A 109 -6.33 22.86 27.30
CA ASP A 109 -6.65 23.02 25.86
C ASP A 109 -5.92 22.00 24.97
N GLY A 110 -5.35 20.95 25.55
CA GLY A 110 -4.57 19.95 24.84
C GLY A 110 -4.64 18.56 25.42
N TRP A 111 -3.61 17.79 25.17
CA TRP A 111 -3.52 16.37 25.49
C TRP A 111 -2.25 16.05 26.26
N ARG A 112 -2.35 15.14 27.20
CA ARG A 112 -1.20 14.49 27.82
C ARG A 112 -1.21 13.00 27.46
N VAL A 113 -0.09 12.54 26.89
CA VAL A 113 0.18 11.12 26.61
C VAL A 113 1.19 10.62 27.63
N THR A 114 0.86 9.53 28.31
CA THR A 114 1.73 8.89 29.31
C THR A 114 2.46 7.70 28.71
N THR A 115 3.77 7.64 28.93
CA THR A 115 4.64 6.51 28.56
C THR A 115 5.35 6.01 29.83
N PRO A 116 6.01 4.84 29.81
CA PRO A 116 6.79 4.36 30.95
C PRO A 116 7.94 5.29 31.39
N ALA A 117 8.47 6.07 30.44
CA ALA A 117 9.61 6.96 30.67
C ALA A 117 9.21 8.42 30.95
N GLY A 118 7.95 8.78 30.80
CA GLY A 118 7.50 10.16 31.03
C GLY A 118 6.21 10.52 30.31
N ASN A 119 5.92 11.81 30.22
CA ASN A 119 4.70 12.31 29.61
C ASN A 119 5.03 13.28 28.47
N ILE A 120 4.19 13.26 27.43
CA ILE A 120 4.22 14.22 26.32
C ILE A 120 2.95 15.06 26.38
N ARG A 121 3.09 16.38 26.28
CA ARG A 121 1.97 17.31 26.16
C ARG A 121 1.90 17.85 24.74
N SER A 122 0.70 17.92 24.17
CA SER A 122 0.47 18.42 22.82
C SER A 122 -0.89 19.11 22.70
N ARG A 123 -1.03 20.01 21.73
CA ARG A 123 -2.32 20.64 21.41
C ARG A 123 -3.28 19.69 20.71
N ALA A 124 -2.75 18.71 20.00
CA ALA A 124 -3.55 17.73 19.25
C ALA A 124 -2.94 16.33 19.42
N LEU A 125 -3.78 15.32 19.36
CA LEU A 125 -3.39 13.91 19.41
C LEU A 125 -3.98 13.17 18.21
N VAL A 126 -3.13 12.46 17.47
CA VAL A 126 -3.56 11.57 16.39
C VAL A 126 -3.22 10.14 16.77
N VAL A 127 -4.23 9.28 16.84
CA VAL A 127 -4.06 7.85 17.06
C VAL A 127 -3.98 7.15 15.70
N ALA A 128 -2.75 6.83 15.27
CA ALA A 128 -2.46 6.22 13.97
C ALA A 128 -1.95 4.77 14.10
N THR A 129 -2.51 4.01 15.04
CA THR A 129 -2.06 2.67 15.43
C THR A 129 -2.63 1.54 14.56
N ASN A 130 -3.50 1.87 13.59
CA ASN A 130 -4.09 0.95 12.61
C ASN A 130 -4.59 -0.36 13.25
N ALA A 131 -4.34 -1.51 12.63
CA ALA A 131 -4.75 -2.83 13.10
C ALA A 131 -4.09 -3.24 14.45
N TYR A 132 -2.96 -2.63 14.81
CA TYR A 132 -2.28 -2.89 16.07
C TYR A 132 -2.90 -2.22 17.29
N THR A 133 -3.94 -1.41 17.13
CA THR A 133 -4.58 -0.69 18.25
C THR A 133 -5.02 -1.62 19.37
N GLY A 134 -5.56 -2.80 19.02
CA GLY A 134 -6.03 -3.79 20.01
C GLY A 134 -4.92 -4.62 20.65
N GLU A 135 -3.75 -4.70 20.02
CA GLU A 135 -2.63 -5.52 20.47
C GLU A 135 -1.60 -4.73 21.26
N ALA A 136 -1.19 -3.58 20.72
CA ALA A 136 -0.11 -2.78 21.31
C ALA A 136 -0.54 -2.04 22.59
N ALA A 137 -1.77 -1.56 22.66
CA ALA A 137 -2.31 -0.85 23.81
C ALA A 137 -3.84 -0.94 23.84
N PRO A 138 -4.42 -2.08 24.18
CA PRO A 138 -5.88 -2.28 24.13
C PRO A 138 -6.68 -1.29 25.01
N ALA A 139 -6.08 -0.78 26.07
CA ALA A 139 -6.67 0.22 26.94
C ALA A 139 -6.58 1.66 26.37
N LEU A 140 -5.67 1.92 25.44
CA LEU A 140 -5.41 3.24 24.89
C LEU A 140 -6.63 3.80 24.15
N ALA A 141 -7.20 3.00 23.24
CA ALA A 141 -8.34 3.40 22.43
C ALA A 141 -9.36 2.24 22.28
N PRO A 142 -10.08 1.88 23.36
CA PRO A 142 -10.92 0.66 23.40
C PRO A 142 -12.09 0.68 22.41
N ARG A 143 -12.59 1.84 22.03
CA ARG A 143 -13.63 1.95 20.98
C ARG A 143 -13.04 1.67 19.61
N LEU A 144 -11.87 2.25 19.30
CA LEU A 144 -11.18 2.04 18.04
C LEU A 144 -10.71 0.58 17.91
N ALA A 145 -10.15 0.01 18.97
CA ALA A 145 -9.73 -1.39 19.01
C ALA A 145 -10.86 -2.37 18.66
N ARG A 146 -12.10 -2.09 19.09
CA ARG A 146 -13.28 -2.90 18.74
C ARG A 146 -13.81 -2.65 17.33
N SER A 147 -13.39 -1.59 16.67
CA SER A 147 -13.84 -1.22 15.32
C SER A 147 -12.89 -1.73 14.22
N VAL A 148 -11.73 -2.27 14.59
CA VAL A 148 -10.71 -2.75 13.66
C VAL A 148 -10.46 -4.22 13.94
N MET A 149 -10.60 -5.05 12.90
CA MET A 149 -10.25 -6.47 12.96
C MET A 149 -8.87 -6.65 12.30
N PRO A 150 -7.86 -7.10 13.04
CA PRO A 150 -6.56 -7.40 12.46
C PRO A 150 -6.63 -8.64 11.57
N ILE A 151 -6.12 -8.53 10.35
CA ILE A 151 -6.00 -9.65 9.42
C ILE A 151 -4.53 -9.79 9.03
N THR A 152 -3.99 -10.98 9.19
CA THR A 152 -2.63 -11.29 8.78
C THR A 152 -2.63 -11.68 7.30
N SER A 153 -1.91 -10.93 6.48
CA SER A 153 -1.63 -11.28 5.10
C SER A 153 -0.25 -11.91 4.99
N TRP A 154 -0.15 -13.00 4.25
CA TRP A 154 1.10 -13.70 3.98
C TRP A 154 1.61 -13.33 2.60
N GLN A 155 2.91 -13.12 2.50
CA GLN A 155 3.57 -12.84 1.24
C GLN A 155 4.64 -13.87 0.93
N LEU A 156 4.75 -14.20 -0.34
CA LEU A 156 5.77 -15.08 -0.89
C LEU A 156 6.69 -14.28 -1.81
N ALA A 157 7.94 -14.67 -1.86
CA ALA A 157 8.91 -14.14 -2.80
C ALA A 157 9.61 -15.29 -3.50
N THR A 158 9.70 -15.23 -4.82
CA THR A 158 10.50 -16.20 -5.60
C THR A 158 12.00 -15.99 -5.37
N ALA A 159 12.83 -16.90 -5.83
CA ALA A 159 14.21 -16.56 -6.19
C ALA A 159 14.19 -15.48 -7.30
N PRO A 160 15.29 -14.74 -7.52
CA PRO A 160 15.40 -13.83 -8.66
C PRO A 160 15.09 -14.55 -9.97
N LEU A 161 14.18 -14.01 -10.78
CA LEU A 161 13.79 -14.61 -12.05
C LEU A 161 14.76 -14.22 -13.16
N SER A 162 15.01 -15.16 -14.09
CA SER A 162 15.83 -14.91 -15.26
C SER A 162 15.17 -13.91 -16.21
N ASP A 163 15.99 -13.27 -17.05
CA ASP A 163 15.52 -12.31 -18.06
C ASP A 163 14.49 -12.92 -19.01
N ASN A 164 14.67 -14.19 -19.39
CA ASN A 164 13.75 -14.91 -20.23
C ASN A 164 12.36 -15.06 -19.59
N VAL A 165 12.26 -15.33 -18.30
CA VAL A 165 10.98 -15.39 -17.59
C VAL A 165 10.38 -13.99 -17.43
N ARG A 166 11.20 -13.01 -17.07
CA ARG A 166 10.74 -11.63 -16.86
C ARG A 166 10.24 -10.96 -18.13
N SER A 167 10.78 -11.34 -19.30
CA SER A 167 10.27 -10.83 -20.59
C SER A 167 8.88 -11.34 -20.96
N THR A 168 8.35 -12.34 -20.26
CA THR A 168 7.03 -12.92 -20.51
C THR A 168 6.04 -12.73 -19.36
N VAL A 169 6.51 -12.50 -18.15
CA VAL A 169 5.66 -12.31 -16.96
C VAL A 169 5.79 -10.85 -16.51
N VAL A 170 4.73 -10.08 -16.69
CA VAL A 170 4.67 -8.63 -16.39
C VAL A 170 5.94 -7.89 -16.87
N PRO A 171 6.23 -7.92 -18.18
CA PRO A 171 7.49 -7.41 -18.72
C PRO A 171 7.73 -5.92 -18.39
N ASP A 172 6.66 -5.12 -18.31
CA ASP A 172 6.73 -3.69 -17.97
C ASP A 172 6.73 -3.43 -16.47
N ARG A 173 6.81 -4.47 -15.64
CA ARG A 173 6.92 -4.38 -14.18
C ARG A 173 5.78 -3.65 -13.46
N GLN A 174 4.58 -3.58 -14.06
CA GLN A 174 3.42 -2.99 -13.39
C GLN A 174 3.09 -3.76 -12.09
N ALA A 175 2.52 -3.05 -11.13
CA ALA A 175 1.89 -3.69 -9.98
C ALA A 175 0.55 -4.31 -10.41
N ILE A 176 0.29 -5.54 -10.00
CA ILE A 176 -0.94 -6.26 -10.33
C ILE A 176 -1.72 -6.55 -9.06
N SER A 177 -3.04 -6.31 -9.07
CA SER A 177 -3.95 -6.81 -8.05
C SER A 177 -5.31 -7.10 -8.67
N ASP A 178 -5.77 -8.32 -8.57
CA ASP A 178 -6.96 -8.77 -9.29
C ASP A 178 -8.30 -8.37 -8.61
N THR A 179 -9.41 -8.92 -9.11
CA THR A 179 -10.76 -8.61 -8.60
C THR A 179 -11.35 -9.72 -7.74
N HIS A 180 -10.58 -10.66 -7.21
CA HIS A 180 -11.08 -11.62 -6.22
C HIS A 180 -11.42 -10.89 -4.92
N GLY A 181 -12.29 -11.48 -4.11
CA GLY A 181 -12.63 -10.93 -2.79
C GLY A 181 -11.44 -10.98 -1.84
N ASP A 182 -10.71 -12.08 -1.88
CA ASP A 182 -9.37 -12.25 -1.34
C ASP A 182 -8.43 -12.06 -2.53
N LEU A 183 -8.06 -10.80 -2.75
CA LEU A 183 -7.37 -10.41 -3.99
C LEU A 183 -5.96 -10.99 -4.07
N HIS A 184 -5.61 -11.51 -5.22
CA HIS A 184 -4.24 -11.91 -5.52
C HIS A 184 -3.48 -10.71 -6.06
N PHE A 185 -2.31 -10.46 -5.51
CA PHE A 185 -1.45 -9.37 -5.97
C PHE A 185 -0.03 -9.86 -6.23
N PHE A 186 0.63 -9.24 -7.18
CA PHE A 186 2.03 -9.53 -7.47
C PHE A 186 2.73 -8.34 -8.12
N ARG A 187 4.02 -8.26 -7.87
CA ARG A 187 4.93 -7.26 -8.45
C ARG A 187 6.37 -7.76 -8.41
N TYR A 188 7.22 -7.16 -9.16
CA TYR A 188 8.66 -7.33 -8.97
C TYR A 188 9.18 -6.46 -7.83
N ASP A 189 10.25 -6.93 -7.18
CA ASP A 189 11.11 -6.09 -6.35
C ASP A 189 12.37 -5.67 -7.12
N ALA A 190 13.23 -4.86 -6.49
CA ALA A 190 14.49 -4.39 -7.07
C ALA A 190 15.49 -5.52 -7.39
N ARG A 191 15.30 -6.72 -6.84
CA ARG A 191 16.11 -7.90 -7.09
C ARG A 191 15.51 -8.86 -8.12
N ASN A 192 14.50 -8.42 -8.86
CA ASN A 192 13.78 -9.24 -9.84
C ASN A 192 13.12 -10.50 -9.26
N ARG A 193 12.72 -10.46 -8.00
CA ARG A 193 11.89 -11.50 -7.39
C ARG A 193 10.42 -11.12 -7.61
N LEU A 194 9.59 -12.09 -7.94
CA LEU A 194 8.14 -11.90 -7.96
C LEU A 194 7.63 -12.02 -6.51
N ILE A 195 7.08 -10.94 -6.01
CA ILE A 195 6.42 -10.88 -4.69
C ILE A 195 4.93 -11.08 -4.92
N THR A 196 4.29 -11.98 -4.18
CA THR A 196 2.86 -12.28 -4.28
C THR A 196 2.26 -12.59 -2.91
N GLY A 197 0.93 -12.47 -2.78
CA GLY A 197 0.14 -12.82 -1.61
C GLY A 197 -1.33 -12.86 -1.91
#